data_eabe13b037b9e506409ece09b5f3192a
#
_entry.id   eabe13b037b9e506409ece09b5f3192a
#
_cell.length_a   1.000
_cell.length_b   1.000
_cell.length_c   1.000
_cell.angle_alpha   90.00
_cell.angle_beta   90.00
_cell.angle_gamma   90.00
#
_symmetry.space_group_name_H-M   'P 1'
#
loop_
_entity.id
_entity.type
_entity.pdbx_description
1 polymer ?
#
loop_
_entity_poly.entity_id
_entity_poly.type
_entity_poly.pdbx_seq_one_letter_code
_entity_poly.pdbx_strand_id
1 'polypeptide(L)'
;IYADKGESVTLNGMVGKIEVKGKGENAQLAKHIQYLSTLENNKAAVMTAVDSLIKTNPSSYSNIYLIDKYYVQDSLPDYNHIDQLIKGLSGIIKDTPYIIELQNKLSEKKELTEHRYVSNISCTDKKGKTVNWNSVKGKYVLLDFWASWNKESIATQDSLVSVQKALKKDKFVIISLSLDLDKKEWMEKIIQRDTTQWKQVCDFKGWNNSIVKQQGITRIPANILIGPDKRVITQDIRGKELIDKVRQLTEQDKEKEKAAKEAERARKRQNKK
;
A
#
# COMPACT_ATOMS: atom_id res chain seq x y z
N ILE A 1 -3.84 28.30 -3.53
CA ILE A 1 -4.74 29.44 -3.83
C ILE A 1 -5.14 29.28 -5.28
N TYR A 2 -6.43 29.25 -5.52
CA TYR A 2 -7.02 29.21 -6.86
C TYR A 2 -7.62 30.57 -7.15
N ALA A 3 -7.34 31.11 -8.31
CA ALA A 3 -7.93 32.35 -8.77
C ALA A 3 -8.31 32.18 -10.26
N ASP A 4 -9.59 32.36 -10.54
CA ASP A 4 -10.08 32.44 -11.91
C ASP A 4 -9.81 33.84 -12.50
N LYS A 5 -9.80 33.92 -13.81
CA LYS A 5 -9.60 35.19 -14.51
C LYS A 5 -10.64 36.21 -14.07
N GLY A 6 -10.19 37.30 -13.41
CA GLY A 6 -11.05 38.35 -12.88
C GLY A 6 -11.49 38.16 -11.44
N GLU A 7 -11.06 37.10 -10.76
CA GLU A 7 -11.32 36.88 -9.33
C GLU A 7 -10.28 37.60 -8.47
N SER A 8 -10.74 38.26 -7.40
CA SER A 8 -9.89 38.88 -6.38
C SER A 8 -9.79 37.99 -5.16
N VAL A 9 -8.57 37.57 -4.82
CA VAL A 9 -8.29 36.77 -3.61
C VAL A 9 -7.50 37.65 -2.64
N THR A 10 -8.00 37.78 -1.42
CA THR A 10 -7.34 38.54 -0.37
C THR A 10 -6.61 37.61 0.58
N LEU A 11 -5.33 37.89 0.82
CA LEU A 11 -4.50 37.16 1.77
C LEU A 11 -4.30 38.03 3.01
N ASN A 12 -4.69 37.52 4.17
CA ASN A 12 -4.49 38.18 5.47
C ASN A 12 -3.73 37.21 6.40
N GLY A 13 -2.79 37.74 7.18
CA GLY A 13 -2.08 36.99 8.19
C GLY A 13 -0.57 37.17 8.16
N MET A 14 0.13 36.41 9.00
CA MET A 14 1.59 36.34 9.07
C MET A 14 2.08 35.04 8.42
N VAL A 15 3.39 34.93 8.13
CA VAL A 15 4.03 33.73 7.66
C VAL A 15 3.68 32.55 8.57
N GLY A 16 3.07 31.50 8.03
CA GLY A 16 2.60 30.34 8.76
C GLY A 16 1.14 30.37 9.26
N LYS A 17 0.47 31.54 9.15
CA LYS A 17 -0.96 31.71 9.49
C LYS A 17 -1.63 32.66 8.49
N ILE A 18 -1.65 32.25 7.24
CA ILE A 18 -2.28 33.03 6.17
C ILE A 18 -3.73 32.59 6.03
N GLU A 19 -4.67 33.52 6.22
CA GLU A 19 -6.08 33.33 5.90
C GLU A 19 -6.31 33.76 4.45
N VAL A 20 -6.93 32.88 3.68
CA VAL A 20 -7.34 33.16 2.31
C VAL A 20 -8.81 33.51 2.31
N LYS A 21 -9.15 34.75 1.96
CA LYS A 21 -10.53 35.21 1.80
C LYS A 21 -10.83 35.33 0.30
N GLY A 22 -11.86 34.64 -0.16
CA GLY A 22 -12.32 34.67 -1.53
C GLY A 22 -13.70 34.03 -1.62
N LYS A 23 -14.24 33.96 -2.83
CA LYS A 23 -15.45 33.20 -3.18
C LYS A 23 -15.05 31.89 -3.83
N GLY A 24 -16.02 31.02 -4.12
CA GLY A 24 -15.78 29.78 -4.86
C GLY A 24 -14.88 28.79 -4.16
N GLU A 25 -13.89 28.26 -4.87
CA GLU A 25 -13.00 27.17 -4.43
C GLU A 25 -12.19 27.50 -3.18
N ASN A 26 -11.70 28.77 -3.05
CA ASN A 26 -10.92 29.17 -1.87
C ASN A 26 -11.76 29.18 -0.60
N ALA A 27 -13.01 29.67 -0.69
CA ALA A 27 -13.93 29.67 0.45
C ALA A 27 -14.33 28.24 0.84
N GLN A 28 -14.49 27.36 -0.14
CA GLN A 28 -14.77 25.95 0.11
C GLN A 28 -13.58 25.27 0.76
N LEU A 29 -12.37 25.45 0.25
CA LEU A 29 -11.15 24.91 0.83
C LEU A 29 -10.96 25.38 2.28
N ALA A 30 -11.19 26.67 2.57
CA ALA A 30 -11.09 27.18 3.93
C ALA A 30 -12.08 26.50 4.89
N LYS A 31 -13.32 26.24 4.46
CA LYS A 31 -14.31 25.48 5.25
C LYS A 31 -13.85 24.02 5.47
N HIS A 32 -13.31 23.37 4.44
CA HIS A 32 -12.78 22.01 4.56
C HIS A 32 -11.63 21.96 5.57
N ILE A 33 -10.67 22.89 5.49
CA ILE A 33 -9.53 22.96 6.43
C ILE A 33 -10.04 23.18 7.86
N GLN A 34 -10.98 24.10 8.06
CA GLN A 34 -11.58 24.35 9.38
C GLN A 34 -12.29 23.12 9.93
N TYR A 35 -13.07 22.42 9.11
CA TYR A 35 -13.73 21.17 9.52
C TYR A 35 -12.71 20.09 9.88
N LEU A 36 -11.70 19.88 9.05
CA LEU A 36 -10.67 18.86 9.29
C LEU A 36 -9.83 19.15 10.53
N SER A 37 -9.60 20.44 10.86
CA SER A 37 -8.89 20.81 12.09
C SER A 37 -9.64 20.42 13.37
N THR A 38 -10.97 20.31 13.33
CA THR A 38 -11.75 19.81 14.48
C THR A 38 -11.53 18.32 14.75
N LEU A 39 -10.97 17.57 13.77
CA LEU A 39 -10.73 16.13 13.82
C LEU A 39 -9.24 15.78 14.03
N GLU A 40 -8.34 16.75 14.17
CA GLU A 40 -6.87 16.55 14.15
C GLU A 40 -6.35 15.52 15.15
N ASN A 41 -7.04 15.33 16.27
CA ASN A 41 -6.67 14.34 17.28
C ASN A 41 -6.96 12.89 16.88
N ASN A 42 -7.61 12.65 15.73
CA ASN A 42 -7.96 11.33 15.25
C ASN A 42 -7.64 11.18 13.75
N LYS A 43 -6.44 10.70 13.45
CA LYS A 43 -5.96 10.53 12.06
C LYS A 43 -6.96 9.72 11.20
N ALA A 44 -7.56 8.66 11.73
CA ALA A 44 -8.51 7.84 10.97
C ALA A 44 -9.79 8.62 10.63
N ALA A 45 -10.30 9.43 11.56
CA ALA A 45 -11.45 10.29 11.30
C ALA A 45 -11.13 11.37 10.26
N VAL A 46 -9.94 11.97 10.32
CA VAL A 46 -9.47 12.94 9.31
C VAL A 46 -9.44 12.29 7.92
N MET A 47 -8.82 11.11 7.78
CA MET A 47 -8.71 10.43 6.48
C MET A 47 -10.09 10.06 5.90
N THR A 48 -11.02 9.55 6.75
CA THR A 48 -12.39 9.27 6.34
C THR A 48 -13.13 10.53 5.87
N ALA A 49 -12.94 11.64 6.58
CA ALA A 49 -13.55 12.92 6.21
C ALA A 49 -12.97 13.45 4.88
N VAL A 50 -11.65 13.39 4.68
CA VAL A 50 -10.99 13.78 3.43
C VAL A 50 -11.52 12.97 2.25
N ASP A 51 -11.61 11.65 2.38
CA ASP A 51 -12.19 10.77 1.36
C ASP A 51 -13.63 11.18 0.99
N SER A 52 -14.44 11.47 2.01
CA SER A 52 -15.82 11.91 1.81
C SER A 52 -15.89 13.24 1.05
N LEU A 53 -15.06 14.22 1.43
CA LEU A 53 -15.00 15.53 0.77
C LEU A 53 -14.63 15.41 -0.71
N ILE A 54 -13.61 14.60 -1.04
CA ILE A 54 -13.17 14.38 -2.41
C ILE A 54 -14.26 13.69 -3.24
N LYS A 55 -14.90 12.65 -2.69
CA LYS A 55 -15.97 11.88 -3.37
C LYS A 55 -17.24 12.70 -3.59
N THR A 56 -17.57 13.59 -2.66
CA THR A 56 -18.79 14.41 -2.73
C THR A 56 -18.70 15.48 -3.83
N ASN A 57 -17.51 16.03 -4.06
CA ASN A 57 -17.31 17.04 -5.10
C ASN A 57 -16.07 16.75 -5.97
N PRO A 58 -16.16 15.78 -6.90
CA PRO A 58 -15.01 15.34 -7.69
C PRO A 58 -14.48 16.40 -8.68
N SER A 59 -15.21 17.50 -8.87
CA SER A 59 -14.82 18.60 -9.77
C SER A 59 -14.18 19.78 -9.04
N SER A 60 -14.04 19.71 -7.72
CA SER A 60 -13.43 20.79 -6.94
C SER A 60 -11.91 20.79 -7.05
N TYR A 61 -11.32 21.95 -7.31
CA TYR A 61 -9.86 22.15 -7.27
C TYR A 61 -9.27 21.96 -5.88
N SER A 62 -10.08 22.10 -4.81
CA SER A 62 -9.62 21.80 -3.44
C SER A 62 -9.18 20.35 -3.26
N ASN A 63 -9.64 19.42 -4.12
CA ASN A 63 -9.21 18.03 -4.08
C ASN A 63 -7.71 17.85 -4.33
N ILE A 64 -7.09 18.73 -5.15
CA ILE A 64 -5.64 18.72 -5.38
C ILE A 64 -4.90 18.94 -4.06
N TYR A 65 -5.30 19.94 -3.30
CA TYR A 65 -4.72 20.24 -2.00
C TYR A 65 -4.98 19.10 -0.99
N LEU A 66 -6.20 18.55 -0.96
CA LEU A 66 -6.54 17.47 -0.04
C LEU A 66 -5.73 16.21 -0.33
N ILE A 67 -5.59 15.83 -1.59
CA ILE A 67 -4.78 14.67 -2.00
C ILE A 67 -3.31 14.91 -1.66
N ASP A 68 -2.77 16.08 -1.99
CA ASP A 68 -1.38 16.39 -1.72
C ASP A 68 -1.07 16.35 -0.23
N LYS A 69 -1.80 17.15 0.57
CA LYS A 69 -1.51 17.34 1.99
C LYS A 69 -1.73 16.07 2.82
N TYR A 70 -2.82 15.35 2.60
CA TYR A 70 -3.22 14.25 3.48
C TYR A 70 -2.77 12.88 3.02
N TYR A 71 -2.40 12.73 1.73
CA TYR A 71 -1.99 11.44 1.18
C TYR A 71 -0.58 11.45 0.59
N VAL A 72 -0.23 12.44 -0.25
CA VAL A 72 1.10 12.46 -0.91
C VAL A 72 2.20 12.84 0.06
N GLN A 73 1.94 13.82 0.95
CA GLN A 73 2.88 14.27 1.97
C GLN A 73 2.88 13.41 3.25
N ASP A 74 2.05 12.36 3.33
CA ASP A 74 2.12 11.42 4.45
C ASP A 74 3.48 10.72 4.49
N SER A 75 3.98 10.46 5.68
CA SER A 75 5.23 9.70 5.89
C SER A 75 5.21 8.31 5.24
N LEU A 76 4.01 7.75 5.07
CA LEU A 76 3.74 6.46 4.44
C LEU A 76 2.61 6.58 3.40
N PRO A 77 2.86 7.21 2.21
CA PRO A 77 1.82 7.39 1.20
C PRO A 77 1.26 6.06 0.71
N ASP A 78 -0.06 5.92 0.76
CA ASP A 78 -0.75 4.81 0.11
C ASP A 78 -1.00 5.14 -1.36
N TYR A 79 -0.09 4.72 -2.22
CA TYR A 79 -0.16 5.02 -3.65
C TYR A 79 -1.35 4.35 -4.36
N ASN A 80 -1.84 3.20 -3.85
CA ASN A 80 -3.03 2.56 -4.41
C ASN A 80 -4.28 3.39 -4.10
N HIS A 81 -4.38 3.88 -2.86
CA HIS A 81 -5.48 4.74 -2.47
C HIS A 81 -5.46 6.08 -3.22
N ILE A 82 -4.28 6.71 -3.37
CA ILE A 82 -4.11 7.92 -4.18
C ILE A 82 -4.57 7.69 -5.62
N ASP A 83 -4.18 6.58 -6.26
CA ASP A 83 -4.63 6.23 -7.63
C ASP A 83 -6.16 6.08 -7.71
N GLN A 84 -6.79 5.47 -6.71
CA GLN A 84 -8.25 5.33 -6.64
C GLN A 84 -8.94 6.70 -6.48
N LEU A 85 -8.43 7.59 -5.65
CA LEU A 85 -8.96 8.94 -5.48
C LEU A 85 -8.86 9.72 -6.80
N ILE A 86 -7.70 9.70 -7.46
CA ILE A 86 -7.49 10.38 -8.74
C ILE A 86 -8.46 9.82 -9.82
N LYS A 87 -8.67 8.52 -9.88
CA LYS A 87 -9.64 7.91 -10.80
C LYS A 87 -11.06 8.40 -10.60
N GLY A 88 -11.43 8.72 -9.37
CA GLY A 88 -12.73 9.28 -9.01
C GLY A 88 -12.92 10.77 -9.35
N LEU A 89 -11.86 11.52 -9.65
CA LEU A 89 -11.95 12.94 -9.98
C LEU A 89 -12.57 13.17 -11.36
N SER A 90 -13.12 14.38 -11.58
CA SER A 90 -13.57 14.81 -12.91
C SER A 90 -12.41 15.03 -13.87
N GLY A 91 -12.71 15.06 -15.19
CA GLY A 91 -11.72 15.33 -16.23
C GLY A 91 -10.99 16.65 -16.02
N ILE A 92 -11.71 17.72 -15.67
CA ILE A 92 -11.13 19.06 -15.45
C ILE A 92 -10.01 19.02 -14.41
N ILE A 93 -10.19 18.28 -13.33
CA ILE A 93 -9.16 18.15 -12.27
C ILE A 93 -8.04 17.22 -12.71
N LYS A 94 -8.36 16.11 -13.41
CA LYS A 94 -7.36 15.18 -13.94
C LYS A 94 -6.41 15.83 -14.93
N ASP A 95 -6.89 16.80 -15.70
CA ASP A 95 -6.11 17.50 -16.72
C ASP A 95 -5.22 18.62 -16.13
N THR A 96 -5.24 18.81 -14.81
CA THR A 96 -4.33 19.77 -14.16
C THR A 96 -2.88 19.27 -14.18
N PRO A 97 -1.89 20.16 -14.39
CA PRO A 97 -0.48 19.76 -14.47
C PRO A 97 -0.01 18.95 -13.25
N TYR A 98 -0.45 19.31 -12.05
CA TYR A 98 -0.09 18.59 -10.84
C TYR A 98 -0.62 17.14 -10.82
N ILE A 99 -1.89 16.94 -11.19
CA ILE A 99 -2.48 15.60 -11.22
C ILE A 99 -1.86 14.74 -12.33
N ILE A 100 -1.57 15.34 -13.50
CA ILE A 100 -0.86 14.63 -14.57
C ILE A 100 0.53 14.18 -14.11
N GLU A 101 1.30 15.06 -13.47
CA GLU A 101 2.62 14.72 -12.92
C GLU A 101 2.52 13.61 -11.87
N LEU A 102 1.53 13.71 -10.97
CA LEU A 102 1.29 12.71 -9.94
C LEU A 102 0.91 11.35 -10.55
N GLN A 103 0.05 11.33 -11.58
CA GLN A 103 -0.31 10.11 -12.31
C GLN A 103 0.90 9.48 -13.00
N ASN A 104 1.78 10.28 -13.61
CA ASN A 104 3.01 9.81 -14.22
C ASN A 104 3.93 9.15 -13.17
N LYS A 105 4.14 9.80 -12.04
CA LYS A 105 4.92 9.24 -10.91
C LYS A 105 4.32 7.94 -10.38
N LEU A 106 2.99 7.86 -10.27
CA LEU A 106 2.29 6.64 -9.85
C LEU A 106 2.45 5.52 -10.89
N SER A 107 2.36 5.85 -12.19
CA SER A 107 2.51 4.91 -13.29
C SER A 107 3.93 4.36 -13.37
N GLU A 108 4.94 5.20 -13.30
CA GLU A 108 6.35 4.79 -13.24
C GLU A 108 6.62 3.87 -12.05
N LYS A 109 6.08 4.22 -10.88
CA LYS A 109 6.23 3.41 -9.67
C LYS A 109 5.52 2.06 -9.78
N LYS A 110 4.36 2.03 -10.43
CA LYS A 110 3.60 0.82 -10.71
C LYS A 110 4.33 -0.07 -11.73
N GLU A 111 4.82 0.50 -12.82
CA GLU A 111 5.59 -0.21 -13.83
C GLU A 111 6.87 -0.81 -13.25
N LEU A 112 7.63 -0.03 -12.49
CA LEU A 112 8.79 -0.51 -11.74
C LEU A 112 8.42 -1.66 -10.79
N THR A 113 7.22 -1.66 -10.21
CA THR A 113 6.75 -2.70 -9.29
C THR A 113 6.31 -3.95 -10.05
N GLU A 114 5.52 -3.81 -11.11
CA GLU A 114 4.98 -4.93 -11.90
C GLU A 114 6.07 -5.74 -12.63
N HIS A 115 7.19 -5.11 -12.98
CA HIS A 115 8.34 -5.79 -13.61
C HIS A 115 9.38 -6.29 -12.60
N ARG A 116 9.21 -6.00 -11.31
CA ARG A 116 10.13 -6.47 -10.29
C ARG A 116 9.99 -7.96 -10.03
N TYR A 117 11.12 -8.60 -9.97
CA TYR A 117 11.22 -10.01 -9.65
C TYR A 117 12.03 -10.21 -8.36
N VAL A 118 11.48 -10.97 -7.43
CA VAL A 118 12.19 -11.32 -6.20
C VAL A 118 12.91 -12.64 -6.42
N SER A 119 14.15 -12.57 -6.88
CA SER A 119 14.92 -13.74 -7.29
C SER A 119 15.22 -14.70 -6.15
N ASN A 120 15.53 -14.17 -4.98
CA ASN A 120 15.91 -14.98 -3.84
C ASN A 120 15.30 -14.44 -2.53
N ILE A 121 14.62 -15.32 -1.81
CA ILE A 121 14.32 -15.16 -0.38
C ILE A 121 15.12 -16.25 0.32
N SER A 122 16.10 -15.87 1.13
CA SER A 122 16.86 -16.80 1.96
C SER A 122 17.17 -16.12 3.28
N CYS A 123 16.32 -16.36 4.26
CA CYS A 123 16.44 -15.82 5.60
C CYS A 123 16.19 -16.91 6.63
N THR A 124 16.67 -16.72 7.84
CA THR A 124 16.53 -17.69 8.93
C THR A 124 15.37 -17.32 9.84
N ASP A 125 14.52 -18.27 10.15
CA ASP A 125 13.43 -18.08 11.11
C ASP A 125 13.92 -18.19 12.57
N LYS A 126 13.01 -17.91 13.52
CA LYS A 126 13.30 -17.96 14.98
C LYS A 126 13.82 -19.30 15.49
N LYS A 127 13.61 -20.39 14.72
CA LYS A 127 14.08 -21.75 15.05
C LYS A 127 15.39 -22.11 14.33
N GLY A 128 16.00 -21.18 13.60
CA GLY A 128 17.20 -21.44 12.79
C GLY A 128 16.92 -22.12 11.45
N LYS A 129 15.64 -22.28 11.06
CA LYS A 129 15.28 -22.92 9.79
C LYS A 129 15.30 -21.89 8.65
N THR A 130 15.93 -22.24 7.54
CA THR A 130 15.93 -21.39 6.34
C THR A 130 14.54 -21.33 5.71
N VAL A 131 14.07 -20.11 5.48
CA VAL A 131 12.87 -19.80 4.70
C VAL A 131 13.32 -19.35 3.32
N ASN A 132 12.84 -20.03 2.28
CA ASN A 132 13.13 -19.74 0.89
C ASN A 132 11.91 -19.97 0.00
N TRP A 133 12.02 -19.71 -1.32
CA TRP A 133 10.92 -19.89 -2.26
C TRP A 133 10.31 -21.29 -2.28
N ASN A 134 11.10 -22.34 -2.08
CA ASN A 134 10.58 -23.70 -2.03
C ASN A 134 9.60 -23.89 -0.86
N SER A 135 9.83 -23.18 0.25
CA SER A 135 8.95 -23.26 1.43
C SER A 135 7.59 -22.58 1.24
N VAL A 136 7.42 -21.80 0.16
CA VAL A 136 6.20 -21.03 -0.15
C VAL A 136 5.76 -21.20 -1.62
N LYS A 137 6.24 -22.26 -2.29
CA LYS A 137 5.96 -22.51 -3.70
C LYS A 137 4.45 -22.54 -4.01
N GLY A 138 4.04 -21.86 -5.07
CA GLY A 138 2.66 -21.82 -5.56
C GLY A 138 1.71 -20.95 -4.73
N LYS A 139 2.24 -20.11 -3.84
CA LYS A 139 1.45 -19.20 -3.00
C LYS A 139 1.71 -17.74 -3.35
N TYR A 140 0.71 -16.91 -3.07
CA TYR A 140 0.91 -15.47 -2.93
C TYR A 140 1.66 -15.21 -1.63
N VAL A 141 2.67 -14.37 -1.67
CA VAL A 141 3.52 -14.05 -0.52
C VAL A 141 3.42 -12.57 -0.21
N LEU A 142 2.99 -12.22 1.00
CA LEU A 142 3.22 -10.89 1.53
C LEU A 142 4.57 -10.88 2.23
N LEU A 143 5.54 -10.15 1.65
CA LEU A 143 6.81 -9.89 2.31
C LEU A 143 6.70 -8.56 3.04
N ASP A 144 6.63 -8.63 4.36
CA ASP A 144 6.45 -7.50 5.27
C ASP A 144 7.79 -7.12 5.91
N PHE A 145 8.19 -5.87 5.76
CA PHE A 145 9.44 -5.31 6.31
C PHE A 145 9.15 -4.53 7.57
N TRP A 146 9.78 -4.91 8.67
CA TRP A 146 9.53 -4.35 9.98
C TRP A 146 10.77 -4.31 10.87
N ALA A 147 10.67 -3.76 12.07
CA ALA A 147 11.69 -3.91 13.11
C ALA A 147 11.08 -3.79 14.51
N SER A 148 11.72 -4.41 15.50
CA SER A 148 11.28 -4.41 16.89
C SER A 148 11.31 -3.03 17.55
N TRP A 149 12.19 -2.15 17.09
CA TRP A 149 12.36 -0.78 17.55
C TRP A 149 11.41 0.21 16.90
N ASN A 150 10.69 -0.18 15.83
CA ASN A 150 9.79 0.72 15.09
C ASN A 150 8.33 0.51 15.52
N LYS A 151 7.77 1.50 16.24
CA LYS A 151 6.40 1.43 16.79
C LYS A 151 5.32 1.25 15.72
N GLU A 152 5.47 1.91 14.56
CA GLU A 152 4.51 1.80 13.46
C GLU A 152 4.52 0.42 12.83
N SER A 153 5.69 -0.19 12.66
CA SER A 153 5.83 -1.58 12.22
C SER A 153 5.11 -2.54 13.14
N ILE A 154 5.27 -2.32 14.44
CA ILE A 154 4.61 -3.14 15.47
C ILE A 154 3.08 -3.06 15.33
N ALA A 155 2.51 -1.86 15.22
CA ALA A 155 1.08 -1.66 15.02
C ALA A 155 0.57 -2.28 13.71
N THR A 156 1.37 -2.21 12.64
CA THR A 156 1.04 -2.84 11.35
C THR A 156 0.98 -4.35 11.47
N GLN A 157 1.92 -4.98 12.19
CA GLN A 157 1.91 -6.43 12.41
C GLN A 157 0.66 -6.91 13.16
N ASP A 158 0.10 -6.11 14.07
CA ASP A 158 -1.17 -6.45 14.73
C ASP A 158 -2.32 -6.56 13.73
N SER A 159 -2.34 -5.70 12.72
CA SER A 159 -3.34 -5.76 11.67
C SER A 159 -3.20 -7.00 10.76
N LEU A 160 -1.98 -7.52 10.59
CA LEU A 160 -1.72 -8.73 9.78
C LEU A 160 -2.34 -10.00 10.37
N VAL A 161 -2.64 -10.03 11.67
CA VAL A 161 -3.37 -11.15 12.31
C VAL A 161 -4.74 -11.34 11.67
N SER A 162 -5.48 -10.26 11.45
CA SER A 162 -6.80 -10.31 10.82
C SER A 162 -6.70 -10.73 9.34
N VAL A 163 -5.70 -10.25 8.62
CA VAL A 163 -5.42 -10.66 7.23
C VAL A 163 -5.14 -12.16 7.15
N GLN A 164 -4.26 -12.67 8.02
CA GLN A 164 -3.89 -14.09 8.03
C GLN A 164 -5.10 -14.99 8.36
N LYS A 165 -6.01 -14.54 9.23
CA LYS A 165 -7.25 -15.25 9.54
C LYS A 165 -8.24 -15.25 8.37
N ALA A 166 -8.29 -14.17 7.60
CA ALA A 166 -9.23 -13.99 6.49
C ALA A 166 -8.83 -14.75 5.21
N LEU A 167 -7.56 -15.12 5.06
CA LEU A 167 -7.00 -15.73 3.87
C LEU A 167 -6.59 -17.19 4.10
N LYS A 168 -6.76 -18.03 3.06
CA LYS A 168 -6.43 -19.44 3.12
C LYS A 168 -4.92 -19.67 3.10
N LYS A 169 -4.39 -20.42 4.07
CA LYS A 169 -2.96 -20.73 4.24
C LYS A 169 -2.33 -21.56 3.10
N ASP A 170 -3.14 -22.26 2.31
CA ASP A 170 -2.67 -23.02 1.15
C ASP A 170 -2.39 -22.12 -0.06
N LYS A 171 -3.03 -20.95 -0.15
CA LYS A 171 -2.90 -20.01 -1.27
C LYS A 171 -2.13 -18.73 -0.92
N PHE A 172 -2.03 -18.39 0.36
CA PHE A 172 -1.40 -17.15 0.83
C PHE A 172 -0.52 -17.39 2.07
N VAL A 173 0.59 -16.68 2.15
CA VAL A 173 1.49 -16.71 3.30
C VAL A 173 2.10 -15.33 3.55
N ILE A 174 2.31 -15.01 4.82
CA ILE A 174 3.07 -13.83 5.24
C ILE A 174 4.48 -14.28 5.62
N ILE A 175 5.47 -13.52 5.19
CA ILE A 175 6.86 -13.59 5.65
C ILE A 175 7.21 -12.19 6.17
N SER A 176 7.38 -12.03 7.48
CA SER A 176 7.84 -10.78 8.06
C SER A 176 9.35 -10.82 8.22
N LEU A 177 10.04 -10.00 7.42
CA LEU A 177 11.48 -9.82 7.44
C LEU A 177 11.82 -8.64 8.34
N SER A 178 12.52 -8.95 9.42
CA SER A 178 12.96 -7.93 10.37
C SER A 178 14.26 -7.28 9.95
N LEU A 179 14.35 -5.96 10.16
CA LEU A 179 15.55 -5.14 10.01
C LEU A 179 16.31 -4.96 11.34
N ASP A 180 16.06 -5.83 12.31
CA ASP A 180 16.79 -5.81 13.56
C ASP A 180 18.27 -6.20 13.36
N LEU A 181 19.13 -5.59 14.18
CA LEU A 181 20.55 -5.92 14.24
C LEU A 181 20.84 -6.84 15.44
N ASP A 182 20.00 -6.81 16.47
CA ASP A 182 20.13 -7.60 17.66
C ASP A 182 19.12 -8.75 17.74
N LYS A 183 19.64 -9.96 17.94
CA LYS A 183 18.82 -11.18 17.99
C LYS A 183 17.93 -11.23 19.23
N LYS A 184 18.41 -10.72 20.36
CA LYS A 184 17.68 -10.77 21.63
C LYS A 184 16.46 -9.86 21.57
N GLU A 185 16.63 -8.61 21.14
CA GLU A 185 15.55 -7.64 21.00
C GLU A 185 14.47 -8.15 20.02
N TRP A 186 14.89 -8.67 18.87
CA TRP A 186 14.00 -9.29 17.91
C TRP A 186 13.19 -10.45 18.49
N MET A 187 13.89 -11.40 19.18
CA MET A 187 13.25 -12.57 19.77
C MET A 187 12.27 -12.19 20.88
N GLU A 188 12.62 -11.24 21.76
CA GLU A 188 11.73 -10.75 22.81
C GLU A 188 10.42 -10.20 22.21
N LYS A 189 10.49 -9.42 21.15
CA LYS A 189 9.28 -8.89 20.48
C LYS A 189 8.42 -9.98 19.83
N ILE A 190 9.02 -10.99 19.21
CA ILE A 190 8.27 -12.11 18.61
C ILE A 190 7.59 -12.96 19.69
N ILE A 191 8.24 -13.20 20.84
CA ILE A 191 7.68 -14.01 21.92
C ILE A 191 6.55 -13.28 22.63
N GLN A 192 6.68 -11.97 22.86
CA GLN A 192 5.64 -11.14 23.48
C GLN A 192 4.35 -11.08 22.66
N ARG A 193 4.43 -11.39 21.39
CA ARG A 193 3.32 -11.30 20.44
C ARG A 193 3.07 -12.68 19.85
N ASP A 194 1.84 -13.12 19.80
CA ASP A 194 1.48 -14.39 19.13
C ASP A 194 1.59 -14.24 17.60
N THR A 195 2.82 -14.10 17.12
CA THR A 195 3.16 -14.07 15.68
C THR A 195 3.42 -15.48 15.13
N THR A 196 2.94 -16.52 15.80
CA THR A 196 3.15 -17.92 15.39
C THR A 196 2.41 -18.30 14.12
N GLN A 197 1.51 -17.45 13.66
CA GLN A 197 0.64 -17.72 12.51
C GLN A 197 1.33 -17.61 11.17
N TRP A 198 2.48 -16.93 11.08
CA TRP A 198 3.28 -16.76 9.86
C TRP A 198 4.79 -16.80 10.13
N LYS A 199 5.59 -16.68 9.07
CA LYS A 199 7.05 -16.81 9.17
C LYS A 199 7.67 -15.48 9.58
N GLN A 200 8.35 -15.49 10.72
CA GLN A 200 9.20 -14.37 11.16
C GLN A 200 10.65 -14.71 10.85
N VAL A 201 11.32 -13.86 10.07
CA VAL A 201 12.71 -14.07 9.65
C VAL A 201 13.57 -12.84 9.90
N CYS A 202 14.85 -13.05 10.16
CA CYS A 202 15.86 -12.01 10.31
C CYS A 202 17.24 -12.54 9.92
N ASP A 203 18.08 -11.72 9.30
CA ASP A 203 19.49 -12.02 9.04
C ASP A 203 20.43 -11.11 9.84
N PHE A 204 19.88 -10.23 10.66
CA PHE A 204 20.59 -9.28 11.53
C PHE A 204 21.50 -8.31 10.78
N LYS A 205 21.18 -8.01 9.51
CA LYS A 205 21.93 -7.06 8.67
C LYS A 205 21.22 -5.71 8.52
N GLY A 206 20.02 -5.55 9.08
CA GLY A 206 19.24 -4.33 9.01
C GLY A 206 19.02 -3.88 7.56
N TRP A 207 19.29 -2.62 7.28
CA TRP A 207 19.20 -2.03 5.94
C TRP A 207 20.20 -2.64 4.92
N ASN A 208 21.20 -3.40 5.38
CA ASN A 208 22.15 -4.11 4.52
C ASN A 208 21.65 -5.48 4.06
N ASN A 209 20.44 -5.90 4.47
CA ASN A 209 19.82 -7.11 3.94
C ASN A 209 19.70 -7.04 2.41
N SER A 210 20.03 -8.12 1.72
CA SER A 210 20.06 -8.17 0.26
C SER A 210 18.68 -7.94 -0.38
N ILE A 211 17.62 -8.45 0.25
CA ILE A 211 16.23 -8.28 -0.24
C ILE A 211 15.80 -6.81 -0.10
N VAL A 212 16.12 -6.20 1.04
CA VAL A 212 15.83 -4.78 1.31
C VAL A 212 16.47 -3.90 0.24
N LYS A 213 17.75 -4.13 -0.08
CA LYS A 213 18.47 -3.39 -1.13
C LYS A 213 17.90 -3.68 -2.52
N GLN A 214 17.69 -4.94 -2.87
CA GLN A 214 17.16 -5.35 -4.18
C GLN A 214 15.76 -4.76 -4.43
N GLN A 215 14.94 -4.70 -3.40
CA GLN A 215 13.59 -4.18 -3.52
C GLN A 215 13.50 -2.66 -3.28
N GLY A 216 14.60 -1.99 -3.03
CA GLY A 216 14.65 -0.55 -2.82
C GLY A 216 13.82 -0.08 -1.64
N ILE A 217 13.78 -0.89 -0.57
CA ILE A 217 13.08 -0.54 0.66
C ILE A 217 13.91 0.49 1.40
N THR A 218 13.37 1.69 1.55
CA THR A 218 14.06 2.84 2.19
C THR A 218 13.41 3.25 3.52
N ARG A 219 12.29 2.64 3.86
CA ARG A 219 11.52 2.94 5.08
C ARG A 219 10.76 1.71 5.57
N ILE A 220 10.38 1.68 6.83
CA ILE A 220 9.50 0.70 7.46
C ILE A 220 8.43 1.40 8.31
N PRO A 221 7.22 0.82 8.45
CA PRO A 221 6.77 -0.43 7.84
C PRO A 221 6.53 -0.30 6.32
N ALA A 222 6.94 -1.33 5.59
CA ALA A 222 6.69 -1.47 4.17
C ALA A 222 6.31 -2.92 3.85
N ASN A 223 5.63 -3.17 2.76
CA ASN A 223 5.39 -4.52 2.30
C ASN A 223 5.32 -4.61 0.78
N ILE A 224 5.53 -5.83 0.27
CA ILE A 224 5.31 -6.17 -1.13
C ILE A 224 4.49 -7.45 -1.23
N LEU A 225 3.48 -7.44 -2.09
CA LEU A 225 2.72 -8.64 -2.45
C LEU A 225 3.36 -9.27 -3.69
N ILE A 226 3.68 -10.55 -3.60
CA ILE A 226 4.43 -11.30 -4.60
C ILE A 226 3.57 -12.47 -5.08
N GLY A 227 3.53 -12.67 -6.39
CA GLY A 227 2.82 -13.77 -7.02
C GLY A 227 3.54 -15.13 -6.93
N PRO A 228 2.85 -16.23 -7.26
CA PRO A 228 3.45 -17.57 -7.33
C PRO A 228 4.62 -17.66 -8.32
N ASP A 229 4.66 -16.78 -9.30
CA ASP A 229 5.72 -16.62 -10.31
C ASP A 229 6.91 -15.76 -9.83
N LYS A 230 6.88 -15.33 -8.56
CA LYS A 230 7.87 -14.48 -7.88
C LYS A 230 7.92 -13.03 -8.38
N ARG A 231 6.94 -12.59 -9.16
CA ARG A 231 6.81 -11.18 -9.56
C ARG A 231 6.12 -10.37 -8.48
N VAL A 232 6.55 -9.15 -8.30
CA VAL A 232 5.89 -8.19 -7.43
C VAL A 232 4.58 -7.76 -8.09
N ILE A 233 3.48 -7.91 -7.36
CA ILE A 233 2.14 -7.52 -7.83
C ILE A 233 1.85 -6.08 -7.43
N THR A 234 2.15 -5.75 -6.17
CA THR A 234 1.96 -4.40 -5.62
C THR A 234 2.80 -4.24 -4.36
N GLN A 235 2.93 -3.01 -3.89
CA GLN A 235 3.62 -2.69 -2.64
C GLN A 235 2.73 -1.82 -1.74
N ASP A 236 3.05 -1.80 -0.44
CA ASP A 236 2.37 -1.01 0.60
C ASP A 236 0.85 -1.22 0.69
N ILE A 237 0.39 -2.43 0.34
CA ILE A 237 -1.02 -2.85 0.41
C ILE A 237 -1.39 -3.36 1.81
N ARG A 238 -2.57 -2.98 2.34
CA ARG A 238 -2.92 -3.26 3.74
C ARG A 238 -4.39 -3.63 3.95
N GLY A 239 -4.66 -4.24 5.09
CA GLY A 239 -6.01 -4.45 5.62
C GLY A 239 -6.97 -5.12 4.64
N LYS A 240 -8.14 -4.51 4.46
CA LYS A 240 -9.19 -5.02 3.57
C LYS A 240 -8.75 -5.07 2.10
N GLU A 241 -8.01 -4.06 1.64
CA GLU A 241 -7.52 -4.01 0.26
C GLU A 241 -6.62 -5.21 -0.07
N LEU A 242 -5.70 -5.57 0.85
CA LEU A 242 -4.87 -6.77 0.70
C LEU A 242 -5.72 -8.04 0.63
N ILE A 243 -6.72 -8.17 1.51
CA ILE A 243 -7.61 -9.34 1.53
C ILE A 243 -8.37 -9.46 0.22
N ASP A 244 -8.96 -8.39 -0.26
CA ASP A 244 -9.76 -8.36 -1.48
C ASP A 244 -8.87 -8.64 -2.71
N LYS A 245 -7.68 -8.06 -2.75
CA LYS A 245 -6.70 -8.29 -3.83
C LYS A 245 -6.29 -9.76 -3.92
N VAL A 246 -5.92 -10.38 -2.80
CA VAL A 246 -5.53 -11.81 -2.78
C VAL A 246 -6.70 -12.72 -3.15
N ARG A 247 -7.91 -12.40 -2.69
CA ARG A 247 -9.12 -13.16 -3.08
C ARG A 247 -9.38 -13.07 -4.57
N GLN A 248 -9.34 -11.87 -5.14
CA GLN A 248 -9.49 -11.65 -6.57
C GLN A 248 -8.48 -12.47 -7.39
N LEU A 249 -7.20 -12.40 -7.03
CA LEU A 249 -6.12 -13.12 -7.71
C LEU A 249 -6.29 -14.63 -7.61
N THR A 250 -6.64 -15.14 -6.44
CA THR A 250 -6.86 -16.59 -6.26
C THR A 250 -8.09 -17.10 -7.00
N GLU A 251 -9.12 -16.29 -7.19
CA GLU A 251 -10.27 -16.66 -8.00
C GLU A 251 -9.94 -16.68 -9.50
N GLN A 252 -9.21 -15.66 -9.98
CA GLN A 252 -8.71 -15.65 -11.37
C GLN A 252 -7.83 -16.86 -11.70
N ASP A 253 -7.00 -17.31 -10.74
CA ASP A 253 -6.18 -18.51 -10.93
C ASP A 253 -7.04 -19.76 -11.06
N LYS A 254 -8.09 -19.91 -10.26
CA LYS A 254 -9.02 -21.03 -10.37
C LYS A 254 -9.75 -21.06 -11.72
N GLU A 255 -10.19 -19.89 -12.20
CA GLU A 255 -10.83 -19.78 -13.52
C GLU A 255 -9.87 -20.16 -14.63
N LYS A 256 -8.61 -19.71 -14.59
CA LYS A 256 -7.57 -20.12 -15.54
C LYS A 256 -7.29 -21.61 -15.51
N GLU A 257 -7.16 -22.19 -14.30
CA GLU A 257 -6.95 -23.64 -14.14
C GLU A 257 -8.12 -24.46 -14.71
N LYS A 258 -9.36 -23.98 -14.48
CA LYS A 258 -10.57 -24.63 -15.03
C LYS A 258 -10.57 -24.57 -16.55
N ALA A 259 -10.36 -23.40 -17.13
CA ALA A 259 -10.29 -23.22 -18.58
C ALA A 259 -9.18 -24.07 -19.23
N ALA A 260 -8.00 -24.14 -18.61
CA ALA A 260 -6.89 -24.98 -19.10
C ALA A 260 -7.24 -26.47 -19.10
N LYS A 261 -7.89 -26.98 -18.03
CA LYS A 261 -8.35 -28.37 -17.95
C LYS A 261 -9.43 -28.70 -19.01
N GLU A 262 -10.34 -27.76 -19.25
CA GLU A 262 -11.38 -27.92 -20.29
C GLU A 262 -10.76 -27.94 -21.69
N ALA A 263 -9.82 -27.06 -21.99
CA ALA A 263 -9.09 -27.03 -23.25
C ALA A 263 -8.27 -28.30 -23.48
N GLU A 264 -7.61 -28.82 -22.45
CA GLU A 264 -6.88 -30.10 -22.54
C GLU A 264 -7.82 -31.29 -22.82
N ARG A 265 -8.96 -31.32 -22.13
CA ARG A 265 -10.00 -32.37 -22.38
C ARG A 265 -10.55 -32.32 -23.83
N ALA A 266 -10.77 -31.11 -24.35
CA ALA A 266 -11.22 -30.92 -25.73
C ALA A 266 -10.17 -31.41 -26.74
N ARG A 267 -8.89 -31.09 -26.56
CA ARG A 267 -7.77 -31.59 -27.39
C ARG A 267 -7.67 -33.10 -27.38
N LYS A 268 -7.79 -33.75 -26.20
CA LYS A 268 -7.76 -35.19 -26.08
C LYS A 268 -8.95 -35.90 -26.78
N ARG A 269 -10.11 -35.23 -26.85
CA ARG A 269 -11.28 -35.75 -27.60
C ARG A 269 -11.10 -35.66 -29.12
N GLN A 270 -10.47 -34.57 -29.60
CA GLN A 270 -10.18 -34.38 -31.03
C GLN A 270 -9.12 -35.40 -31.54
N ASN A 271 -8.11 -35.70 -30.74
CA ASN A 271 -7.06 -36.67 -31.12
C ASN A 271 -7.48 -38.15 -31.03
N LYS A 272 -8.70 -38.44 -30.56
CA LYS A 272 -9.27 -39.81 -30.51
C LYS A 272 -10.26 -40.11 -31.63
N LYS A 273 -10.51 -39.12 -32.50
CA LYS A 273 -11.26 -39.29 -33.74
C LYS A 273 -10.31 -39.37 -34.94
#